data_78d48503f0e2f0a6795b4b2f682e3448
#
_entry.id   78d48503f0e2f0a6795b4b2f682e3448
#
_cell.length_a   1.000
_cell.length_b   1.000
_cell.length_c   1.000
_cell.angle_alpha   90.00
_cell.angle_beta   90.00
_cell.angle_gamma   90.00
#
_symmetry.space_group_name_H-M   'P 1'
#
loop_
_entity.id
_entity.type
_entity.pdbx_description
1 polymer ?
#
loop_
_entity_poly.entity_id
_entity_poly.type
_entity_poly.pdbx_seq_one_letter_code
_entity_poly.pdbx_strand_id
1 'polypeptide(L)'
;YTMVVDSVNSSSLLRPMLSALYGSALQQKNSFLLDKLNAKVGGGLLNLMDEPHIIGARGARYFDSEGVATEPRPIFEDGVLKTYFIDTYNSRKMGVEPTVDSPSLLVLKPGNKDLNGLVADVRKGILVTGFNGGNCNSSSGDFSYGIEGFLIENGKPTRPISEMNVTGNMITLWASLSAVGNDPRLSSSWRIPSLVFEDVDFSGL
;
A
#
# COMPACT_ATOMS: atom_id res chain seq x y z
N TYR A 1 14.92 -12.14 -1.98
CA TYR A 1 14.15 -12.60 -3.13
C TYR A 1 13.30 -11.47 -3.72
N THR A 2 12.99 -11.56 -5.02
CA THR A 2 11.95 -10.73 -5.63
C THR A 2 10.58 -11.22 -5.17
N MET A 3 9.72 -10.34 -4.68
CA MET A 3 8.33 -10.62 -4.31
C MET A 3 7.39 -10.01 -5.35
N VAL A 4 6.54 -10.82 -5.96
CA VAL A 4 5.42 -10.36 -6.79
C VAL A 4 4.13 -10.58 -6.01
N VAL A 5 3.30 -9.56 -5.90
CA VAL A 5 1.99 -9.64 -5.22
C VAL A 5 0.90 -9.34 -6.22
N ASP A 6 -0.10 -10.19 -6.35
CA ASP A 6 -1.22 -9.97 -7.26
C ASP A 6 -2.11 -8.80 -6.83
N SER A 7 -2.91 -8.28 -7.75
CA SER A 7 -3.80 -7.12 -7.50
C SER A 7 -4.96 -7.42 -6.53
N VAL A 8 -5.22 -8.69 -6.23
CA VAL A 8 -6.22 -9.09 -5.21
C VAL A 8 -5.67 -8.82 -3.81
N ASN A 9 -4.38 -9.10 -3.61
CA ASN A 9 -3.71 -9.09 -2.32
C ASN A 9 -2.82 -7.85 -2.07
N SER A 10 -2.48 -7.08 -3.11
CA SER A 10 -1.60 -5.91 -3.03
C SER A 10 -2.05 -4.86 -2.02
N SER A 11 -3.36 -4.69 -1.85
CA SER A 11 -3.93 -3.75 -0.87
C SER A 11 -3.59 -4.11 0.59
N SER A 12 -3.25 -5.39 0.88
CA SER A 12 -2.85 -5.82 2.22
C SER A 12 -1.55 -5.18 2.67
N LEU A 13 -0.62 -4.94 1.74
CA LEU A 13 0.65 -4.25 2.02
C LEU A 13 0.49 -2.73 2.13
N LEU A 14 -0.51 -2.15 1.46
CA LEU A 14 -0.79 -0.71 1.54
C LEU A 14 -1.55 -0.35 2.82
N ARG A 15 -2.37 -1.26 3.36
CA ARG A 15 -3.20 -1.00 4.55
C ARG A 15 -2.42 -0.48 5.76
N PRO A 16 -1.26 -1.04 6.17
CA PRO A 16 -0.48 -0.51 7.27
C PRO A 16 0.03 0.91 7.02
N MET A 17 0.45 1.23 5.79
CA MET A 17 0.87 2.58 5.39
C MET A 17 -0.27 3.58 5.60
N LEU A 18 -1.47 3.25 5.13
CA LEU A 18 -2.64 4.13 5.30
C LEU A 18 -3.07 4.24 6.76
N SER A 19 -3.04 3.15 7.53
CA SER A 19 -3.39 3.17 8.96
C SER A 19 -2.50 4.13 9.76
N ALA A 20 -1.23 4.25 9.38
CA ALA A 20 -0.29 5.17 9.99
C ALA A 20 -0.56 6.66 9.66
N LEU A 21 -1.43 6.96 8.68
CA LEU A 21 -1.74 8.34 8.26
C LEU A 21 -2.95 8.95 8.98
N TYR A 22 -3.71 8.16 9.74
CA TYR A 22 -4.90 8.67 10.42
C TYR A 22 -4.58 9.56 11.62
N GLY A 23 -5.34 10.60 11.79
CA GLY A 23 -5.22 11.58 12.89
C GLY A 23 -5.19 10.90 14.27
N SER A 24 -5.95 9.82 14.47
CA SER A 24 -5.94 9.06 15.72
C SER A 24 -4.59 8.40 16.00
N ALA A 25 -3.94 7.82 15.00
CA ALA A 25 -2.61 7.21 15.14
C ALA A 25 -1.54 8.28 15.40
N LEU A 26 -1.61 9.40 14.68
CA LEU A 26 -0.68 10.53 14.83
C LEU A 26 -0.80 11.17 16.21
N GLN A 27 -2.03 11.48 16.66
CA GLN A 27 -2.31 12.09 17.94
C GLN A 27 -1.84 11.22 19.12
N GLN A 28 -1.97 9.91 19.02
CA GLN A 28 -1.52 8.95 20.03
C GLN A 28 -0.02 8.64 19.91
N LYS A 29 0.70 9.22 18.96
CA LYS A 29 2.10 8.92 18.63
C LYS A 29 2.35 7.42 18.34
N ASN A 30 1.33 6.76 17.78
CA ASN A 30 1.35 5.36 17.40
C ASN A 30 1.35 5.22 15.87
N SER A 31 2.30 5.89 15.23
CA SER A 31 2.47 5.89 13.78
C SER A 31 3.95 5.95 13.42
N PHE A 32 4.42 4.98 12.63
CA PHE A 32 5.76 5.00 12.07
C PHE A 32 5.94 6.09 10.97
N LEU A 33 4.85 6.73 10.56
CA LEU A 33 4.86 7.89 9.64
C LEU A 33 4.64 9.23 10.36
N LEU A 34 4.66 9.26 11.70
CA LEU A 34 4.59 10.51 12.46
C LEU A 34 5.74 11.43 12.06
N ASP A 35 5.46 12.72 11.89
CA ASP A 35 6.40 13.77 11.49
C ASP A 35 7.11 13.52 10.14
N LYS A 36 6.51 12.69 9.27
CA LYS A 36 7.04 12.36 7.93
C LYS A 36 6.36 13.11 6.78
N LEU A 37 5.49 14.08 7.06
CA LEU A 37 4.88 14.89 6.00
C LEU A 37 5.98 15.58 5.18
N ASN A 38 5.89 15.45 3.84
CA ASN A 38 6.92 15.88 2.87
C ASN A 38 8.27 15.15 2.96
N ALA A 39 8.38 14.10 3.77
CA ALA A 39 9.55 13.22 3.77
C ALA A 39 9.37 12.06 2.77
N LYS A 40 10.49 11.55 2.25
CA LYS A 40 10.52 10.37 1.40
C LYS A 40 10.39 9.12 2.27
N VAL A 41 9.32 8.34 2.05
CA VAL A 41 8.97 7.14 2.81
C VAL A 41 8.76 5.91 1.92
N GLY A 42 9.08 6.03 0.63
CA GLY A 42 8.97 4.94 -0.34
C GLY A 42 9.81 5.20 -1.60
N GLY A 43 9.80 4.25 -2.52
CA GLY A 43 10.43 4.36 -3.84
C GLY A 43 9.69 5.33 -4.77
N GLY A 44 10.34 5.76 -5.86
CA GLY A 44 9.75 6.70 -6.83
C GLY A 44 8.51 6.18 -7.57
N LEU A 45 8.26 4.87 -7.55
CA LEU A 45 7.04 4.27 -8.12
C LEU A 45 5.83 4.34 -7.17
N LEU A 46 6.01 4.70 -5.90
CA LEU A 46 4.91 4.90 -4.98
C LEU A 46 4.25 6.26 -5.28
N ASN A 47 3.27 6.23 -6.19
CA ASN A 47 2.43 7.36 -6.57
C ASN A 47 0.97 6.99 -6.32
N LEU A 48 0.43 7.40 -5.17
CA LEU A 48 -0.92 7.07 -4.71
C LEU A 48 -1.76 8.34 -4.61
N MET A 49 -2.89 8.35 -5.30
CA MET A 49 -3.88 9.43 -5.26
C MET A 49 -5.14 8.99 -4.52
N ASP A 50 -5.79 9.92 -3.82
CA ASP A 50 -7.22 9.83 -3.51
C ASP A 50 -8.00 10.56 -4.62
N GLU A 51 -8.85 9.82 -5.35
CA GLU A 51 -9.60 10.28 -6.53
C GLU A 51 -11.11 10.23 -6.25
N PRO A 52 -11.65 11.10 -5.37
CA PRO A 52 -13.03 10.98 -4.89
C PRO A 52 -14.11 11.25 -5.96
N HIS A 53 -13.76 11.84 -7.09
CA HIS A 53 -14.74 12.34 -8.07
C HIS A 53 -14.82 11.52 -9.35
N ILE A 54 -14.26 10.30 -9.39
CA ILE A 54 -14.43 9.41 -10.55
C ILE A 54 -15.87 8.91 -10.60
N ILE A 55 -16.66 9.42 -11.53
CA ILE A 55 -18.09 9.14 -11.66
C ILE A 55 -18.34 7.64 -11.81
N GLY A 56 -19.28 7.12 -11.01
CA GLY A 56 -19.67 5.72 -11.02
C GLY A 56 -18.65 4.76 -10.37
N ALA A 57 -17.51 5.25 -9.86
CA ALA A 57 -16.57 4.43 -9.17
C ALA A 57 -17.02 4.15 -7.73
N ARG A 58 -16.75 2.93 -7.25
CA ARG A 58 -16.98 2.58 -5.85
C ARG A 58 -16.05 3.42 -4.96
N GLY A 59 -16.62 4.08 -3.96
CA GLY A 59 -15.90 4.99 -3.06
C GLY A 59 -15.96 6.47 -3.48
N ALA A 60 -16.45 6.79 -4.69
CA ALA A 60 -16.65 8.17 -5.10
C ALA A 60 -17.64 8.89 -4.17
N ARG A 61 -17.25 10.08 -3.69
CA ARG A 61 -18.06 10.90 -2.78
C ARG A 61 -17.62 12.35 -2.84
N TYR A 62 -18.56 13.29 -2.61
CA TYR A 62 -18.28 14.73 -2.61
C TYR A 62 -17.97 15.31 -1.23
N PHE A 63 -18.23 14.55 -0.17
CA PHE A 63 -17.92 14.92 1.21
C PHE A 63 -17.64 13.65 2.03
N ASP A 64 -16.87 13.80 3.09
CA ASP A 64 -16.56 12.73 4.03
C ASP A 64 -17.68 12.55 5.07
N SER A 65 -17.47 11.74 6.11
CA SER A 65 -18.48 11.46 7.12
C SER A 65 -18.76 12.65 8.04
N GLU A 66 -17.88 13.64 8.09
CA GLU A 66 -18.05 14.88 8.86
C GLU A 66 -18.61 16.04 8.01
N GLY A 67 -18.90 15.81 6.71
CA GLY A 67 -19.39 16.83 5.79
C GLY A 67 -18.30 17.71 5.19
N VAL A 68 -17.02 17.34 5.37
CA VAL A 68 -15.89 18.04 4.75
C VAL A 68 -15.83 17.69 3.27
N ALA A 69 -15.74 18.70 2.41
CA ALA A 69 -15.66 18.49 0.95
C ALA A 69 -14.41 17.68 0.57
N THR A 70 -14.60 16.67 -0.27
CA THR A 70 -13.51 15.90 -0.83
C THR A 70 -12.96 16.56 -2.09
N GLU A 71 -11.68 16.33 -2.34
CA GLU A 71 -10.99 16.77 -3.57
C GLU A 71 -9.91 15.75 -3.95
N PRO A 72 -9.54 15.64 -5.23
CA PRO A 72 -8.39 14.85 -5.63
C PRO A 72 -7.13 15.33 -4.92
N ARG A 73 -6.39 14.40 -4.29
CA ARG A 73 -5.17 14.76 -3.56
C ARG A 73 -4.12 13.66 -3.62
N PRO A 74 -2.83 14.01 -3.73
CA PRO A 74 -1.76 13.03 -3.59
C PRO A 74 -1.65 12.57 -2.13
N ILE A 75 -1.59 11.25 -1.91
CA ILE A 75 -1.23 10.67 -0.62
C ILE A 75 0.28 10.43 -0.59
N PHE A 76 0.80 9.80 -1.65
CA PHE A 76 2.22 9.68 -1.90
C PHE A 76 2.52 10.13 -3.35
N GLU A 77 3.58 10.92 -3.52
CA GLU A 77 4.07 11.38 -4.82
C GLU A 77 5.57 11.10 -4.90
N ASP A 78 5.99 10.26 -5.85
CA ASP A 78 7.37 9.79 -6.00
C ASP A 78 7.99 9.25 -4.68
N GLY A 79 7.16 8.59 -3.87
CA GLY A 79 7.53 8.07 -2.56
C GLY A 79 7.57 9.09 -1.43
N VAL A 80 7.20 10.35 -1.70
CA VAL A 80 7.11 11.42 -0.69
C VAL A 80 5.69 11.47 -0.12
N LEU A 81 5.56 11.43 1.19
CA LEU A 81 4.26 11.56 1.87
C LEU A 81 3.72 12.98 1.75
N LYS A 82 2.50 13.15 1.20
CA LYS A 82 1.86 14.44 0.95
C LYS A 82 0.65 14.72 1.82
N THR A 83 -0.04 13.69 2.33
CA THR A 83 -1.32 13.88 3.02
C THR A 83 -1.42 12.97 4.24
N TYR A 84 -1.86 13.54 5.37
CA TYR A 84 -2.45 12.83 6.50
C TYR A 84 -3.97 12.93 6.43
N PHE A 85 -4.68 11.97 7.00
CA PHE A 85 -6.14 11.97 7.16
C PHE A 85 -6.49 12.40 8.58
N ILE A 86 -6.82 13.70 8.75
CA ILE A 86 -7.05 14.32 10.04
C ILE A 86 -8.49 14.81 10.12
N ASP A 87 -9.30 14.08 10.89
CA ASP A 87 -10.67 14.45 11.21
C ASP A 87 -10.73 15.68 12.12
N THR A 88 -11.91 16.28 12.28
CA THR A 88 -12.10 17.51 13.04
C THR A 88 -11.79 17.35 14.54
N TYR A 89 -12.01 16.16 15.11
CA TYR A 89 -11.69 15.90 16.50
C TYR A 89 -10.17 15.87 16.74
N ASN A 90 -9.45 15.10 15.93
CA ASN A 90 -8.00 15.00 16.05
C ASN A 90 -7.29 16.30 15.65
N SER A 91 -7.82 17.03 14.67
CA SER A 91 -7.37 18.37 14.28
C SER A 91 -7.32 19.31 15.49
N ARG A 92 -8.43 19.39 16.24
CA ARG A 92 -8.51 20.23 17.45
C ARG A 92 -7.54 19.77 18.54
N LYS A 93 -7.37 18.46 18.74
CA LYS A 93 -6.43 17.91 19.72
C LYS A 93 -4.97 18.20 19.39
N MET A 94 -4.63 18.15 18.11
CA MET A 94 -3.26 18.33 17.63
C MET A 94 -2.94 19.81 17.34
N GLY A 95 -3.93 20.68 17.26
CA GLY A 95 -3.75 22.09 16.90
C GLY A 95 -3.33 22.29 15.45
N VAL A 96 -3.81 21.44 14.53
CA VAL A 96 -3.51 21.48 13.08
C VAL A 96 -4.80 21.59 12.29
N GLU A 97 -4.71 22.03 11.03
CA GLU A 97 -5.87 22.09 10.14
C GLU A 97 -6.39 20.69 9.81
N PRO A 98 -7.71 20.48 9.75
CA PRO A 98 -8.29 19.21 9.31
C PRO A 98 -8.08 19.01 7.82
N THR A 99 -8.07 17.73 7.42
CA THR A 99 -8.09 17.36 5.99
C THR A 99 -9.42 16.67 5.68
N VAL A 100 -9.42 15.37 5.52
CA VAL A 100 -10.63 14.52 5.46
C VAL A 100 -10.43 13.37 6.45
N ASP A 101 -11.55 12.78 6.91
CA ASP A 101 -11.51 11.69 7.89
C ASP A 101 -10.84 10.42 7.37
N SER A 102 -10.95 10.17 6.07
CA SER A 102 -10.46 8.95 5.41
C SER A 102 -10.38 9.13 3.90
N PRO A 103 -9.60 8.32 3.18
CA PRO A 103 -9.58 8.33 1.72
C PRO A 103 -10.89 7.82 1.14
N SER A 104 -11.22 8.29 -0.05
CA SER A 104 -12.44 7.94 -0.79
C SER A 104 -12.20 6.81 -1.79
N LEU A 105 -11.34 7.07 -2.77
CA LEU A 105 -10.99 6.15 -3.85
C LEU A 105 -9.48 6.20 -4.09
N LEU A 106 -8.80 5.17 -3.66
CA LEU A 106 -7.35 5.06 -3.79
C LEU A 106 -6.97 4.55 -5.18
N VAL A 107 -6.10 5.29 -5.85
CA VAL A 107 -5.58 4.92 -7.17
C VAL A 107 -4.05 4.96 -7.13
N LEU A 108 -3.41 3.80 -7.18
CA LEU A 108 -1.97 3.73 -7.39
C LEU A 108 -1.72 3.83 -8.91
N LYS A 109 -0.80 4.72 -9.29
CA LYS A 109 -0.45 4.95 -10.71
C LYS A 109 -0.03 3.62 -11.36
N PRO A 110 -0.76 3.15 -12.39
CA PRO A 110 -0.46 1.88 -13.03
C PRO A 110 0.79 1.95 -13.89
N GLY A 111 1.45 0.79 -14.02
CA GLY A 111 2.55 0.58 -14.96
C GLY A 111 2.06 0.11 -16.33
N ASN A 112 2.90 -0.68 -17.03
CA ASN A 112 2.67 -1.06 -18.43
C ASN A 112 2.40 -2.56 -18.64
N LYS A 113 2.64 -3.41 -17.64
CA LYS A 113 2.51 -4.87 -17.72
C LYS A 113 1.43 -5.36 -16.77
N ASP A 114 0.72 -6.41 -17.16
CA ASP A 114 -0.15 -7.15 -16.25
C ASP A 114 0.66 -8.08 -15.33
N LEU A 115 -0.01 -8.81 -14.44
CA LEU A 115 0.62 -9.76 -13.53
C LEU A 115 1.50 -10.78 -14.28
N ASN A 116 1.04 -11.33 -15.41
CA ASN A 116 1.80 -12.30 -16.17
C ASN A 116 3.08 -11.70 -16.75
N GLY A 117 2.99 -10.48 -17.26
CA GLY A 117 4.13 -9.73 -17.75
C GLY A 117 5.15 -9.38 -16.66
N LEU A 118 4.68 -9.06 -15.44
CA LEU A 118 5.55 -8.83 -14.29
C LEU A 118 6.27 -10.11 -13.85
N VAL A 119 5.54 -11.23 -13.76
CA VAL A 119 6.11 -12.53 -13.40
C VAL A 119 7.14 -12.99 -14.42
N ALA A 120 6.90 -12.75 -15.72
CA ALA A 120 7.81 -13.14 -16.80
C ALA A 120 9.20 -12.48 -16.71
N ASP A 121 9.31 -11.31 -16.10
CA ASP A 121 10.57 -10.61 -15.89
C ASP A 121 11.38 -11.15 -14.69
N VAL A 122 10.76 -11.94 -13.81
CA VAL A 122 11.40 -12.42 -12.58
C VAL A 122 12.13 -13.72 -12.81
N ARG A 123 13.46 -13.72 -12.67
CA ARG A 123 14.26 -14.94 -12.81
C ARG A 123 14.06 -15.91 -11.64
N LYS A 124 14.05 -15.40 -10.41
CA LYS A 124 13.83 -16.17 -9.19
C LYS A 124 13.11 -15.28 -8.16
N GLY A 125 11.97 -15.73 -7.69
CA GLY A 125 11.15 -14.96 -6.76
C GLY A 125 9.98 -15.74 -6.21
N ILE A 126 9.07 -15.04 -5.58
CA ILE A 126 7.85 -15.58 -4.98
C ILE A 126 6.66 -14.78 -5.50
N LEU A 127 5.68 -15.46 -6.09
CA LEU A 127 4.35 -14.92 -6.37
C LEU A 127 3.48 -15.15 -5.16
N VAL A 128 3.14 -14.08 -4.45
CA VAL A 128 2.22 -14.11 -3.31
C VAL A 128 0.79 -13.95 -3.81
N THR A 129 -0.05 -14.93 -3.51
CA THR A 129 -1.48 -14.97 -3.84
C THR A 129 -2.38 -14.97 -2.62
N GLY A 130 -1.81 -14.87 -1.43
CA GLY A 130 -2.54 -14.73 -0.18
C GLY A 130 -1.64 -14.35 0.99
N PHE A 131 -2.22 -13.62 1.94
CA PHE A 131 -1.63 -13.34 3.25
C PHE A 131 -2.50 -14.03 4.31
N ASN A 132 -1.89 -14.90 5.13
CA ASN A 132 -2.57 -15.68 6.15
C ASN A 132 -1.96 -15.39 7.52
N GLY A 133 -2.58 -14.46 8.26
CA GLY A 133 -2.12 -14.07 9.59
C GLY A 133 -0.93 -13.11 9.58
N GLY A 134 -0.42 -12.83 10.79
CA GLY A 134 0.63 -11.85 11.01
C GLY A 134 0.12 -10.45 11.35
N ASN A 135 1.04 -9.55 11.55
CA ASN A 135 0.75 -8.16 11.93
C ASN A 135 1.84 -7.21 11.46
N CYS A 136 1.53 -5.91 11.57
CA CYS A 136 2.48 -4.82 11.45
C CYS A 136 2.44 -3.99 12.74
N ASN A 137 3.61 -3.67 13.27
CA ASN A 137 3.74 -2.76 14.41
C ASN A 137 3.47 -1.32 13.94
N SER A 138 2.42 -0.70 14.45
CA SER A 138 2.02 0.63 14.04
C SER A 138 3.03 1.73 14.40
N SER A 139 3.83 1.55 15.45
CA SER A 139 4.82 2.54 15.89
C SER A 139 6.15 2.45 15.13
N SER A 140 6.59 1.25 14.73
CA SER A 140 7.87 1.04 14.06
C SER A 140 7.75 0.74 12.57
N GLY A 141 6.61 0.21 12.11
CA GLY A 141 6.39 -0.26 10.74
C GLY A 141 6.95 -1.66 10.49
N ASP A 142 7.50 -2.35 11.49
CA ASP A 142 7.98 -3.72 11.34
C ASP A 142 6.81 -4.67 11.17
N PHE A 143 6.93 -5.60 10.24
CA PHE A 143 5.87 -6.55 9.94
C PHE A 143 6.38 -7.99 9.81
N SER A 144 5.46 -8.92 10.04
CA SER A 144 5.62 -10.33 9.72
C SER A 144 4.27 -10.88 9.29
N TYR A 145 4.19 -11.39 8.07
CA TYR A 145 2.98 -11.98 7.50
C TYR A 145 3.24 -13.39 7.01
N GLY A 146 2.34 -14.31 7.37
CA GLY A 146 2.26 -15.60 6.70
C GLY A 146 1.79 -15.41 5.26
N ILE A 147 2.36 -16.17 4.34
CA ILE A 147 2.05 -16.09 2.92
C ILE A 147 1.75 -17.47 2.32
N GLU A 148 0.97 -17.44 1.26
CA GLU A 148 0.79 -18.55 0.33
C GLU A 148 0.95 -18.05 -1.12
N GLY A 149 1.34 -18.95 -2.01
CA GLY A 149 1.58 -18.59 -3.39
C GLY A 149 2.42 -19.60 -4.13
N PHE A 150 3.30 -19.13 -5.02
CA PHE A 150 4.10 -19.97 -5.89
C PHE A 150 5.55 -19.48 -5.96
N LEU A 151 6.49 -20.40 -6.03
CA LEU A 151 7.86 -20.08 -6.40
C LEU A 151 7.89 -19.68 -7.89
N ILE A 152 8.63 -18.59 -8.20
CA ILE A 152 8.88 -18.18 -9.58
C ILE A 152 10.28 -18.63 -9.96
N GLU A 153 10.39 -19.35 -11.11
CA GLU A 153 11.65 -19.76 -11.71
C GLU A 153 11.63 -19.46 -13.21
N ASN A 154 12.58 -18.65 -13.67
CA ASN A 154 12.72 -18.24 -15.07
C ASN A 154 11.42 -17.69 -15.68
N GLY A 155 10.76 -16.78 -14.97
CA GLY A 155 9.56 -16.11 -15.44
C GLY A 155 8.27 -16.92 -15.35
N LYS A 156 8.26 -18.04 -14.61
CA LYS A 156 7.08 -18.90 -14.50
C LYS A 156 6.83 -19.33 -13.07
N PRO A 157 5.56 -19.30 -12.60
CA PRO A 157 5.19 -19.97 -11.36
C PRO A 157 5.42 -21.47 -11.50
N THR A 158 6.09 -22.09 -10.53
CA THR A 158 6.47 -23.52 -10.58
C THR A 158 5.76 -24.32 -9.48
N ARG A 159 6.29 -24.34 -8.27
CA ARG A 159 5.70 -25.11 -7.17
C ARG A 159 4.93 -24.22 -6.20
N PRO A 160 3.82 -24.69 -5.64
CA PRO A 160 3.14 -23.96 -4.57
C PRO A 160 4.03 -23.86 -3.34
N ILE A 161 3.86 -22.78 -2.58
CA ILE A 161 4.49 -22.54 -1.29
C ILE A 161 3.40 -22.31 -0.25
N SER A 162 3.64 -22.79 0.96
CA SER A 162 2.83 -22.56 2.15
C SER A 162 3.73 -22.56 3.38
N GLU A 163 3.20 -22.12 4.52
CA GLU A 163 3.94 -22.07 5.79
C GLU A 163 5.21 -21.20 5.75
N MET A 164 5.22 -20.21 4.87
CA MET A 164 6.28 -19.22 4.78
C MET A 164 5.85 -17.89 5.39
N ASN A 165 6.83 -17.14 5.87
CA ASN A 165 6.61 -15.77 6.30
C ASN A 165 7.44 -14.80 5.46
N VAL A 166 6.87 -13.63 5.17
CA VAL A 166 7.57 -12.45 4.71
C VAL A 166 7.72 -11.47 5.89
N THR A 167 8.93 -10.98 6.11
CA THR A 167 9.26 -10.09 7.23
C THR A 167 9.99 -8.85 6.74
N GLY A 168 9.89 -7.76 7.46
CA GLY A 168 10.59 -6.53 7.12
C GLY A 168 10.02 -5.30 7.82
N ASN A 169 10.32 -4.14 7.24
CA ASN A 169 9.78 -2.86 7.66
C ASN A 169 9.03 -2.21 6.48
N MET A 170 7.89 -1.59 6.73
CA MET A 170 7.02 -1.02 5.68
C MET A 170 7.71 0.06 4.86
N ILE A 171 8.50 0.94 5.47
CA ILE A 171 9.23 2.00 4.74
C ILE A 171 10.26 1.38 3.80
N THR A 172 11.04 0.41 4.29
CA THR A 172 12.04 -0.30 3.47
C THR A 172 11.39 -1.10 2.35
N LEU A 173 10.29 -1.81 2.64
CA LEU A 173 9.54 -2.56 1.63
C LEU A 173 9.04 -1.63 0.51
N TRP A 174 8.36 -0.53 0.85
CA TRP A 174 7.87 0.40 -0.17
C TRP A 174 8.98 1.19 -0.86
N ALA A 175 10.17 1.28 -0.27
CA ALA A 175 11.37 1.81 -0.95
C ALA A 175 11.91 0.83 -2.01
N SER A 176 11.72 -0.48 -1.83
CA SER A 176 12.16 -1.52 -2.78
C SER A 176 11.13 -1.83 -3.89
N LEU A 177 10.02 -1.07 -3.99
CA LEU A 177 9.04 -1.21 -5.07
C LEU A 177 9.72 -0.97 -6.43
N SER A 178 9.84 -2.03 -7.24
CA SER A 178 10.58 -2.02 -8.51
C SER A 178 9.69 -2.00 -9.75
N ALA A 179 8.43 -2.51 -9.63
CA ALA A 179 7.45 -2.42 -10.70
C ALA A 179 6.01 -2.39 -10.17
N VAL A 180 5.13 -1.77 -10.96
CA VAL A 180 3.68 -1.68 -10.71
C VAL A 180 2.96 -2.22 -11.95
N GLY A 181 1.94 -3.05 -11.72
CA GLY A 181 1.11 -3.61 -12.79
C GLY A 181 0.16 -2.60 -13.41
N ASN A 182 -0.55 -3.03 -14.46
CA ASN A 182 -1.63 -2.27 -15.11
C ASN A 182 -3.01 -2.91 -14.91
N ASP A 183 -3.13 -3.77 -13.90
CA ASP A 183 -4.26 -4.67 -13.64
C ASP A 183 -5.02 -4.35 -12.33
N PRO A 184 -5.33 -3.06 -12.00
CA PRO A 184 -6.05 -2.75 -10.78
C PRO A 184 -7.49 -3.27 -10.84
N ARG A 185 -8.04 -3.67 -9.71
CA ARG A 185 -9.44 -4.10 -9.59
C ARG A 185 -10.36 -2.88 -9.63
N LEU A 186 -10.94 -2.57 -10.78
CA LEU A 186 -11.80 -1.38 -10.98
C LEU A 186 -13.09 -1.40 -10.17
N SER A 187 -13.57 -2.57 -9.73
CA SER A 187 -14.72 -2.73 -8.83
C SER A 187 -14.43 -2.40 -7.36
N SER A 188 -13.14 -2.17 -7.01
CA SER A 188 -12.69 -1.79 -5.67
C SER A 188 -12.56 -0.29 -5.53
N SER A 189 -12.77 0.24 -4.32
CA SER A 189 -12.34 1.59 -3.95
C SER A 189 -10.83 1.70 -3.68
N TRP A 190 -10.13 0.56 -3.68
CA TRP A 190 -8.68 0.47 -3.62
C TRP A 190 -8.19 -0.10 -4.95
N ARG A 191 -7.87 0.78 -5.89
CA ARG A 191 -7.39 0.41 -7.23
C ARG A 191 -5.87 0.27 -7.19
N ILE A 192 -5.41 -0.79 -6.56
CA ILE A 192 -3.99 -1.13 -6.41
C ILE A 192 -3.69 -2.28 -7.37
N PRO A 193 -2.81 -2.08 -8.36
CA PRO A 193 -2.38 -3.14 -9.28
C PRO A 193 -1.51 -4.20 -8.61
N SER A 194 -1.09 -5.19 -9.37
CA SER A 194 -0.02 -6.11 -8.98
C SER A 194 1.28 -5.33 -8.74
N LEU A 195 2.07 -5.77 -7.76
CA LEU A 195 3.28 -5.07 -7.29
C LEU A 195 4.49 -6.01 -7.31
N VAL A 196 5.67 -5.45 -7.60
CA VAL A 196 6.95 -6.16 -7.50
C VAL A 196 7.86 -5.42 -6.54
N PHE A 197 8.41 -6.15 -5.58
CA PHE A 197 9.39 -5.64 -4.62
C PHE A 197 10.67 -6.48 -4.72
N GLU A 198 11.82 -5.81 -4.64
CA GLU A 198 13.13 -6.46 -4.63
C GLU A 198 13.67 -6.60 -3.20
N ASP A 199 14.64 -7.50 -3.04
CA ASP A 199 15.39 -7.70 -1.79
C ASP A 199 14.50 -7.96 -0.56
N VAL A 200 13.44 -8.76 -0.75
CA VAL A 200 12.49 -9.10 0.32
C VAL A 200 12.96 -10.33 1.10
N ASP A 201 12.86 -10.26 2.42
CA ASP A 201 13.21 -11.35 3.34
C ASP A 201 12.05 -12.32 3.55
N PHE A 202 12.34 -13.61 3.29
CA PHE A 202 11.42 -14.71 3.54
C PHE A 202 12.05 -15.73 4.47
N SER A 203 11.22 -16.35 5.31
CA SER A 203 11.59 -17.46 6.17
C SER A 203 10.64 -18.64 5.98
N GLY A 204 11.14 -19.89 6.20
CA GLY A 204 10.37 -21.12 5.99
C GLY A 204 10.56 -21.76 4.63
N LEU A 205 11.59 -21.38 3.86
CA LEU A 205 11.98 -22.03 2.58
C LEU A 205 12.67 -23.36 2.81
#